data_64a91f4225eb1446a29d2d809889d4ef
#
_entry.id   64a91f4225eb1446a29d2d809889d4ef
#
_cell.length_a   1.000
_cell.length_b   1.000
_cell.length_c   1.000
_cell.angle_alpha   90.00
_cell.angle_beta   90.00
_cell.angle_gamma   90.00
#
_symmetry.space_group_name_H-M   'P 1'
#
loop_
_entity.id
_entity.type
_entity.pdbx_description
1 polymer ?
#
loop_
_entity_poly.entity_id
_entity_poly.type
_entity_poly.pdbx_seq_one_letter_code
_entity_poly.pdbx_strand_id
1 'polypeptide(L)'
;AEKVQAMKDTLQKVKDTLGDEAYENPVTVFAYDSGEDAPFTACQGMPGDIIKKAGGISIFDDIEAGWAKPSWEEVVERDPDVILILEYTGDDVAEKREFLETNEFTKDLRAVKEGRIYSVCCSDMQGSAGSANAVKTIAEQLYPDKF
;
A
#
# COMPACT_ATOMS: atom_id res chain seq x y z
N ALA A 1 17.16 -1.30 -22.16
CA ALA A 1 16.53 -2.51 -22.61
C ALA A 1 16.51 -3.60 -21.53
N GLU A 2 17.65 -3.91 -20.94
CA GLU A 2 17.74 -4.93 -19.89
C GLU A 2 16.92 -4.59 -18.65
N LYS A 3 16.91 -3.34 -18.24
CA LYS A 3 16.13 -2.90 -17.07
C LYS A 3 14.62 -3.03 -17.31
N VAL A 4 14.19 -2.70 -18.52
CA VAL A 4 12.77 -2.80 -18.89
C VAL A 4 12.34 -4.27 -18.90
N GLN A 5 13.17 -5.15 -19.44
CA GLN A 5 12.86 -6.58 -19.47
C GLN A 5 12.82 -7.16 -18.05
N ALA A 6 13.77 -6.78 -17.20
CA ALA A 6 13.79 -7.24 -15.80
C ALA A 6 12.53 -6.79 -15.05
N MET A 7 12.07 -5.56 -15.28
CA MET A 7 10.84 -5.05 -14.70
C MET A 7 9.62 -5.86 -15.15
N LYS A 8 9.53 -6.13 -16.46
CA LYS A 8 8.44 -6.93 -17.03
C LYS A 8 8.44 -8.35 -16.45
N ASP A 9 9.60 -8.95 -16.33
CA ASP A 9 9.76 -10.30 -15.77
C ASP A 9 9.31 -10.33 -14.31
N THR A 10 9.68 -9.33 -13.53
CA THR A 10 9.28 -9.20 -12.13
C THR A 10 7.76 -9.08 -12.00
N LEU A 11 7.15 -8.21 -12.80
CA LEU A 11 5.71 -8.01 -12.78
C LEU A 11 4.95 -9.28 -13.20
N GLN A 12 5.43 -9.95 -14.24
CA GLN A 12 4.82 -11.19 -14.71
C GLN A 12 4.93 -12.30 -13.66
N LYS A 13 6.07 -12.40 -12.99
CA LYS A 13 6.28 -13.37 -11.93
C LYS A 13 5.34 -13.14 -10.75
N VAL A 14 5.15 -11.89 -10.36
CA VAL A 14 4.20 -11.53 -9.31
C VAL A 14 2.79 -11.94 -9.72
N LYS A 15 2.39 -11.60 -10.94
CA LYS A 15 1.06 -11.95 -11.45
C LYS A 15 0.83 -13.46 -11.47
N ASP A 16 1.82 -14.22 -11.96
CA ASP A 16 1.73 -15.68 -12.01
C ASP A 16 1.65 -16.29 -10.61
N THR A 17 2.39 -15.73 -9.67
CA THR A 17 2.40 -16.23 -8.28
C THR A 17 1.07 -15.95 -7.58
N LEU A 18 0.51 -14.77 -7.77
CA LEU A 18 -0.75 -14.38 -7.13
C LEU A 18 -1.96 -15.07 -7.73
N GLY A 19 -1.97 -15.26 -9.06
CA GLY A 19 -3.11 -15.83 -9.77
C GLY A 19 -4.26 -14.85 -9.93
N ASP A 20 -5.30 -15.27 -10.64
CA ASP A 20 -6.44 -14.40 -10.96
C ASP A 20 -7.27 -14.02 -9.73
N GLU A 21 -7.35 -14.91 -8.75
CA GLU A 21 -8.15 -14.68 -7.55
C GLU A 21 -7.74 -13.41 -6.79
N ALA A 22 -6.43 -13.14 -6.71
CA ALA A 22 -5.94 -11.95 -6.03
C ALA A 22 -6.42 -10.66 -6.72
N TYR A 23 -6.59 -10.70 -8.03
CA TYR A 23 -7.05 -9.53 -8.80
C TYR A 23 -8.56 -9.39 -8.82
N GLU A 24 -9.30 -10.48 -8.61
CA GLU A 24 -10.75 -10.46 -8.50
C GLU A 24 -11.21 -10.03 -7.10
N ASN A 25 -10.46 -10.43 -6.07
CA ASN A 25 -10.76 -10.12 -4.68
C ASN A 25 -9.52 -9.54 -3.99
N PRO A 26 -9.11 -8.32 -4.38
CA PRO A 26 -7.87 -7.73 -3.86
C PRO A 26 -7.96 -7.41 -2.37
N VAL A 27 -6.81 -7.49 -1.71
CA VAL A 27 -6.65 -7.06 -0.32
C VAL A 27 -6.81 -5.54 -0.28
N THR A 28 -7.59 -5.03 0.66
CA THR A 28 -7.78 -3.58 0.82
C THR A 28 -6.60 -2.99 1.58
N VAL A 29 -6.07 -1.88 1.05
CA VAL A 29 -4.85 -1.24 1.56
C VAL A 29 -5.11 0.23 1.87
N PHE A 30 -4.66 0.66 3.03
CA PHE A 30 -4.59 2.07 3.37
C PHE A 30 -3.14 2.50 3.19
N ALA A 31 -2.85 3.24 2.13
CA ALA A 31 -1.51 3.74 1.85
C ALA A 31 -1.30 5.06 2.57
N TYR A 32 -0.76 5.01 3.77
CA TYR A 32 -0.57 6.17 4.63
C TYR A 32 0.74 6.88 4.33
N ASP A 33 0.64 8.12 3.83
CA ASP A 33 1.79 8.95 3.53
C ASP A 33 2.20 9.79 4.74
N SER A 34 1.28 10.60 5.26
CA SER A 34 1.55 11.50 6.38
C SER A 34 0.25 12.10 6.90
N GLY A 35 0.37 12.96 7.91
CA GLY A 35 -0.76 13.72 8.46
C GLY A 35 -1.32 13.12 9.73
N GLU A 36 -1.37 13.90 10.80
CA GLU A 36 -1.94 13.48 12.08
C GLU A 36 -3.40 13.90 12.23
N ASP A 37 -3.74 15.10 11.76
CA ASP A 37 -5.12 15.61 11.83
C ASP A 37 -6.02 14.91 10.82
N ALA A 38 -5.50 14.67 9.62
CA ALA A 38 -6.17 13.92 8.57
C ALA A 38 -5.10 13.20 7.75
N PRO A 39 -5.34 11.96 7.35
CA PRO A 39 -4.32 11.22 6.61
C PRO A 39 -4.18 11.69 5.17
N PHE A 40 -2.96 11.79 4.69
CA PHE A 40 -2.66 11.97 3.28
C PHE A 40 -2.41 10.58 2.70
N THR A 41 -3.19 10.18 1.71
CA THR A 41 -3.18 8.80 1.23
C THR A 41 -3.14 8.72 -0.30
N ALA A 42 -2.55 7.63 -0.79
CA ALA A 42 -2.58 7.31 -2.21
C ALA A 42 -3.96 6.77 -2.59
N CYS A 43 -4.47 7.19 -3.73
CA CYS A 43 -5.78 6.78 -4.23
C CYS A 43 -5.63 6.09 -5.58
N GLN A 44 -5.82 6.84 -6.66
CA GLN A 44 -5.64 6.35 -8.03
C GLN A 44 -4.28 6.80 -8.57
N GLY A 45 -4.07 6.71 -9.87
CA GLY A 45 -2.83 7.11 -10.50
C GLY A 45 -1.71 6.10 -10.27
N MET A 46 -0.46 6.54 -10.31
CA MET A 46 0.70 5.65 -10.23
C MET A 46 0.74 4.84 -8.93
N PRO A 47 0.57 5.46 -7.74
CA PRO A 47 0.57 4.67 -6.50
C PRO A 47 -0.55 3.63 -6.45
N GLY A 48 -1.75 4.01 -6.88
CA GLY A 48 -2.88 3.10 -6.93
C GLY A 48 -2.65 1.94 -7.89
N ASP A 49 -2.06 2.21 -9.04
CA ASP A 49 -1.73 1.18 -10.03
C ASP A 49 -0.71 0.18 -9.49
N ILE A 50 0.29 0.65 -8.76
CA ILE A 50 1.30 -0.22 -8.15
C ILE A 50 0.64 -1.16 -7.15
N ILE A 51 -0.24 -0.64 -6.31
CA ILE A 51 -0.99 -1.44 -5.33
C ILE A 51 -1.85 -2.49 -6.05
N LYS A 52 -2.54 -2.11 -7.12
CA LYS A 52 -3.37 -3.03 -7.90
C LYS A 52 -2.53 -4.15 -8.54
N LYS A 53 -1.37 -3.82 -9.09
CA LYS A 53 -0.48 -4.81 -9.69
C LYS A 53 0.04 -5.80 -8.66
N ALA A 54 0.12 -5.38 -7.40
CA ALA A 54 0.53 -6.23 -6.29
C ALA A 54 -0.63 -7.06 -5.71
N GLY A 55 -1.81 -6.98 -6.29
CA GLY A 55 -2.99 -7.73 -5.84
C GLY A 55 -3.77 -7.06 -4.73
N GLY A 56 -3.57 -5.75 -4.52
CA GLY A 56 -4.33 -4.97 -3.55
C GLY A 56 -5.17 -3.91 -4.20
N ILE A 57 -5.88 -3.14 -3.40
CA ILE A 57 -6.63 -1.97 -3.86
C ILE A 57 -6.66 -0.95 -2.73
N SER A 58 -6.43 0.32 -3.06
CA SER A 58 -6.54 1.39 -2.08
C SER A 58 -7.99 1.50 -1.60
N ILE A 59 -8.19 1.68 -0.29
CA ILE A 59 -9.54 1.90 0.24
C ILE A 59 -10.16 3.19 -0.29
N PHE A 60 -9.36 4.08 -0.88
CA PHE A 60 -9.81 5.32 -1.50
C PHE A 60 -9.68 5.30 -3.03
N ASP A 61 -9.71 4.12 -3.63
CA ASP A 61 -9.60 3.97 -5.09
C ASP A 61 -10.76 4.63 -5.84
N ASP A 62 -11.85 4.92 -5.15
CA ASP A 62 -13.01 5.63 -5.69
C ASP A 62 -12.79 7.14 -5.86
N ILE A 63 -11.70 7.69 -5.30
CA ILE A 63 -11.36 9.10 -5.44
C ILE A 63 -10.56 9.30 -6.73
N GLU A 64 -11.05 10.15 -7.62
CA GLU A 64 -10.41 10.42 -8.90
C GLU A 64 -9.22 11.38 -8.78
N ALA A 65 -8.23 10.96 -7.99
CA ALA A 65 -6.99 11.72 -7.78
C ALA A 65 -5.89 10.73 -7.39
N GLY A 66 -4.64 11.09 -7.65
CA GLY A 66 -3.50 10.26 -7.23
C GLY A 66 -3.34 10.26 -5.72
N TRP A 67 -3.62 11.40 -5.09
CA TRP A 67 -3.50 11.61 -3.66
C TRP A 67 -4.71 12.35 -3.14
N ALA A 68 -5.09 12.09 -1.90
CA ALA A 68 -6.20 12.78 -1.24
C ALA A 68 -5.95 12.89 0.25
N LYS A 69 -6.74 13.72 0.90
CA LYS A 69 -6.64 13.95 2.34
C LYS A 69 -8.01 13.71 3.00
N PRO A 70 -8.46 12.44 3.07
CA PRO A 70 -9.73 12.11 3.70
C PRO A 70 -9.64 12.26 5.23
N SER A 71 -10.74 11.97 5.92
CA SER A 71 -10.74 11.99 7.39
C SER A 71 -10.37 10.62 7.94
N TRP A 72 -9.92 10.58 9.19
CA TRP A 72 -9.68 9.32 9.90
C TRP A 72 -10.97 8.51 10.05
N GLU A 73 -12.11 9.19 10.17
CA GLU A 73 -13.40 8.52 10.25
C GLU A 73 -13.69 7.70 9.00
N GLU A 74 -13.34 8.20 7.83
CA GLU A 74 -13.48 7.48 6.57
C GLU A 74 -12.57 6.25 6.52
N VAL A 75 -11.36 6.35 7.05
CA VAL A 75 -10.44 5.21 7.14
C VAL A 75 -11.05 4.11 8.00
N VAL A 76 -11.58 4.48 9.16
CA VAL A 76 -12.22 3.52 10.09
C VAL A 76 -13.43 2.87 9.44
N GLU A 77 -14.26 3.65 8.76
CA GLU A 77 -15.46 3.15 8.09
C GLU A 77 -15.11 2.13 7.00
N ARG A 78 -14.05 2.38 6.26
CA ARG A 78 -13.61 1.50 5.16
C ARG A 78 -12.80 0.30 5.64
N ASP A 79 -12.27 0.36 6.86
CA ASP A 79 -11.58 -0.74 7.55
C ASP A 79 -10.63 -1.55 6.66
N PRO A 80 -9.42 -1.02 6.36
CA PRO A 80 -8.48 -1.69 5.49
C PRO A 80 -7.95 -3.00 6.08
N ASP A 81 -7.64 -3.95 5.22
CA ASP A 81 -7.02 -5.22 5.62
C ASP A 81 -5.54 -5.03 6.00
N VAL A 82 -4.87 -4.08 5.34
CA VAL A 82 -3.44 -3.82 5.50
C VAL A 82 -3.21 -2.31 5.50
N ILE A 83 -2.28 -1.86 6.32
CA ILE A 83 -1.79 -0.48 6.28
C ILE A 83 -0.39 -0.49 5.70
N LEU A 84 -0.17 0.31 4.66
CA LEU A 84 1.11 0.44 4.00
C LEU A 84 1.63 1.85 4.23
N ILE A 85 2.71 1.97 5.01
CA ILE A 85 3.33 3.26 5.31
C ILE A 85 4.28 3.61 4.16
N LEU A 86 4.12 4.80 3.60
CA LEU A 86 5.01 5.30 2.55
C LEU A 86 6.21 5.96 3.22
N GLU A 87 7.37 5.36 3.05
CA GLU A 87 8.60 5.80 3.70
C GLU A 87 9.34 6.84 2.85
N TYR A 88 9.64 7.99 3.44
CA TYR A 88 10.45 9.03 2.80
C TYR A 88 11.90 8.96 3.29
N THR A 89 12.07 8.78 4.62
CA THR A 89 13.38 8.57 5.23
C THR A 89 13.25 7.39 6.18
N GLY A 90 14.32 6.68 6.41
CA GLY A 90 14.28 5.47 7.22
C GLY A 90 13.78 5.66 8.66
N ASP A 91 13.73 6.89 9.14
CA ASP A 91 13.39 7.16 10.53
C ASP A 91 11.89 7.41 10.77
N ASP A 92 11.13 7.83 9.75
CA ASP A 92 9.75 8.24 9.95
C ASP A 92 8.75 7.06 10.02
N VAL A 93 9.15 5.88 9.60
CA VAL A 93 8.28 4.69 9.63
C VAL A 93 7.89 4.33 11.06
N ALA A 94 8.86 4.30 11.97
CA ALA A 94 8.61 3.93 13.36
C ALA A 94 7.65 4.92 14.03
N GLU A 95 7.80 6.20 13.77
CA GLU A 95 6.92 7.25 14.31
C GLU A 95 5.51 7.12 13.77
N LYS A 96 5.37 6.87 12.47
CA LYS A 96 4.06 6.70 11.83
C LYS A 96 3.37 5.46 12.36
N ARG A 97 4.11 4.37 12.53
CA ARG A 97 3.58 3.12 13.07
C ARG A 97 3.07 3.31 14.50
N GLU A 98 3.87 3.96 15.34
CA GLU A 98 3.49 4.25 16.73
C GLU A 98 2.23 5.13 16.77
N PHE A 99 2.18 6.14 15.91
CA PHE A 99 1.01 7.00 15.79
C PHE A 99 -0.25 6.18 15.47
N LEU A 100 -0.17 5.28 14.49
CA LEU A 100 -1.32 4.44 14.10
C LEU A 100 -1.74 3.50 15.22
N GLU A 101 -0.79 2.97 15.99
CA GLU A 101 -1.08 2.05 17.08
C GLU A 101 -1.70 2.74 18.29
N THR A 102 -1.47 4.04 18.46
CA THR A 102 -1.94 4.80 19.63
C THR A 102 -3.07 5.79 19.31
N ASN A 103 -3.34 6.07 18.04
CA ASN A 103 -4.38 7.01 17.62
C ASN A 103 -5.76 6.44 17.94
N GLU A 104 -6.64 7.27 18.50
CA GLU A 104 -7.98 6.82 18.91
C GLU A 104 -8.84 6.29 17.76
N PHE A 105 -8.59 6.73 16.53
CA PHE A 105 -9.32 6.25 15.34
C PHE A 105 -8.73 4.93 14.81
N THR A 106 -7.41 4.81 14.77
CA THR A 106 -6.75 3.71 14.07
C THR A 106 -6.37 2.53 14.96
N LYS A 107 -6.21 2.73 16.25
CA LYS A 107 -5.79 1.67 17.17
C LYS A 107 -6.69 0.44 17.15
N ASP A 108 -7.96 0.61 16.81
CA ASP A 108 -8.95 -0.48 16.78
C ASP A 108 -9.15 -1.07 15.39
N LEU A 109 -8.43 -0.57 14.36
CA LEU A 109 -8.51 -1.16 13.03
C LEU A 109 -7.97 -2.59 13.03
N ARG A 110 -8.59 -3.46 12.22
CA ARG A 110 -8.14 -4.86 12.11
C ARG A 110 -6.67 -4.94 11.73
N ALA A 111 -6.24 -4.11 10.78
CA ALA A 111 -4.84 -4.09 10.34
C ALA A 111 -3.89 -3.78 11.48
N VAL A 112 -4.25 -2.86 12.37
CA VAL A 112 -3.44 -2.50 13.53
C VAL A 112 -3.44 -3.64 14.56
N LYS A 113 -4.60 -4.19 14.89
CA LYS A 113 -4.72 -5.27 15.86
C LYS A 113 -3.98 -6.54 15.42
N GLU A 114 -4.03 -6.83 14.13
CA GLU A 114 -3.37 -8.01 13.58
C GLU A 114 -1.89 -7.77 13.25
N GLY A 115 -1.41 -6.55 13.44
CA GLY A 115 -0.03 -6.20 13.16
C GLY A 115 0.30 -6.15 11.67
N ARG A 116 -0.68 -5.98 10.81
CA ARG A 116 -0.49 -5.93 9.36
C ARG A 116 -0.19 -4.51 8.90
N ILE A 117 0.86 -3.94 9.46
CA ILE A 117 1.37 -2.63 9.12
C ILE A 117 2.74 -2.84 8.48
N TYR A 118 2.86 -2.44 7.21
CA TYR A 118 4.09 -2.61 6.43
C TYR A 118 4.55 -1.26 5.91
N SER A 119 5.72 -1.23 5.29
CA SER A 119 6.26 0.00 4.71
C SER A 119 6.88 -0.27 3.36
N VAL A 120 6.90 0.77 2.52
CA VAL A 120 7.56 0.74 1.22
C VAL A 120 8.15 2.12 0.96
N CYS A 121 9.29 2.17 0.25
CA CYS A 121 9.92 3.43 -0.07
C CYS A 121 9.04 4.24 -1.02
N CYS A 122 8.73 5.48 -0.64
CA CYS A 122 7.85 6.34 -1.43
C CYS A 122 8.40 6.59 -2.83
N SER A 123 9.72 6.71 -2.98
CA SER A 123 10.32 6.93 -4.29
C SER A 123 10.04 5.77 -5.24
N ASP A 124 9.92 4.55 -4.74
CA ASP A 124 9.59 3.38 -5.55
C ASP A 124 8.14 3.41 -6.05
N MET A 125 7.29 4.21 -5.41
CA MET A 125 5.88 4.35 -5.77
C MET A 125 5.63 5.41 -6.85
N GLN A 126 6.67 6.03 -7.38
CA GLN A 126 6.54 7.17 -8.29
C GLN A 126 6.95 6.90 -9.74
N GLY A 127 6.80 5.66 -10.18
CA GLY A 127 7.00 5.33 -11.59
C GLY A 127 8.44 5.26 -12.07
N SER A 128 9.39 5.19 -11.14
CA SER A 128 10.80 5.01 -11.47
C SER A 128 11.09 3.53 -11.76
N ALA A 129 12.35 3.21 -12.04
CA ALA A 129 12.79 1.82 -12.20
C ALA A 129 12.51 0.97 -10.96
N GLY A 130 12.30 1.59 -9.81
CA GLY A 130 11.93 0.91 -8.57
C GLY A 130 10.49 0.42 -8.50
N SER A 131 9.61 0.84 -9.45
CA SER A 131 8.19 0.47 -9.41
C SER A 131 7.95 -1.04 -9.40
N ALA A 132 8.72 -1.80 -10.19
CA ALA A 132 8.58 -3.26 -10.21
C ALA A 132 8.98 -3.86 -8.87
N ASN A 133 10.01 -3.32 -8.22
CA ASN A 133 10.42 -3.76 -6.89
C ASN A 133 9.37 -3.43 -5.85
N ALA A 134 8.71 -2.26 -5.97
CA ALA A 134 7.62 -1.89 -5.08
C ALA A 134 6.45 -2.87 -5.22
N VAL A 135 6.07 -3.22 -6.44
CA VAL A 135 5.02 -4.21 -6.70
C VAL A 135 5.36 -5.54 -6.04
N LYS A 136 6.57 -6.02 -6.23
CA LYS A 136 7.02 -7.28 -5.64
C LYS A 136 6.99 -7.23 -4.10
N THR A 137 7.55 -6.16 -3.53
CA THR A 137 7.59 -5.97 -2.08
C THR A 137 6.19 -5.93 -1.49
N ILE A 138 5.29 -5.17 -2.10
CA ILE A 138 3.92 -5.05 -1.63
C ILE A 138 3.19 -6.39 -1.76
N ALA A 139 3.36 -7.10 -2.88
CA ALA A 139 2.74 -8.40 -3.09
C ALA A 139 3.16 -9.39 -2.01
N GLU A 140 4.44 -9.42 -1.67
CA GLU A 140 4.95 -10.28 -0.59
C GLU A 140 4.35 -9.92 0.77
N GLN A 141 4.11 -8.64 1.00
CA GLN A 141 3.49 -8.16 2.24
C GLN A 141 2.00 -8.49 2.31
N LEU A 142 1.29 -8.36 1.19
CA LEU A 142 -0.14 -8.62 1.13
C LEU A 142 -0.47 -10.11 1.15
N TYR A 143 0.39 -10.91 0.54
CA TYR A 143 0.18 -12.36 0.39
C TYR A 143 1.42 -13.14 0.82
N PRO A 144 1.79 -13.06 2.12
CA PRO A 144 3.02 -13.73 2.59
C PRO A 144 3.01 -15.23 2.40
N ASP A 145 1.84 -15.84 2.34
CA ASP A 145 1.72 -17.31 2.15
C ASP A 145 2.00 -17.75 0.71
N LYS A 146 2.02 -16.85 -0.24
CA LYS A 146 2.25 -17.15 -1.66
C LYS A 146 3.71 -16.98 -2.11
N PHE A 147 4.52 -16.34 -1.29
CA PHE A 147 5.92 -16.05 -1.63
C PHE A 147 6.94 -16.70 -0.70
#